data_1fc1debc5d13d3501b5b9e0596af3411
#
_entry.id   1fc1debc5d13d3501b5b9e0596af3411
#
_cell.length_a   1.000
_cell.length_b   1.000
_cell.length_c   1.000
_cell.angle_alpha   90.00
_cell.angle_beta   90.00
_cell.angle_gamma   90.00
#
_symmetry.space_group_name_H-M   'P 1'
#
loop_
_entity.id
_entity.type
_entity.pdbx_description
1 polymer ?
#
loop_
_entity_poly.entity_id
_entity_poly.type
_entity_poly.pdbx_seq_one_letter_code
_entity_poly.pdbx_strand_id
1 'polypeptide(L)'
;MAAQFGTAQKVVQYVWQHPANSGQRGRALLRMAHYQATARLLRRRGLARLGERSHIFVDLHRWGASKVLYATPPDLPEMLAWRRELRDGGLFVDVGANVGTYTIWAAELGAEVIALEPAADTFGLLEENIALNGYQVTAVQAAAGDHCGTARFSAGLDAGNFLDHDGPVETRLVTVDSLVGDRPVAGMKIDVEGFELDVLRGAARALAEHRIGLIQLEWNYASLLAVGLDRRPIAELLAGYGYRLFRPDASGRLTPVPDPGYGADVFAIPEPEGTPS
;
A
#
# COMPACT_ATOMS: atom_id res chain seq x y z
N MET A 1 -15.90 -1.77 26.30
CA MET A 1 -14.78 -2.57 26.87
C MET A 1 -14.44 -3.81 26.04
N ALA A 2 -15.40 -4.61 25.59
CA ALA A 2 -15.12 -5.82 24.78
C ALA A 2 -14.40 -5.54 23.43
N ALA A 3 -14.72 -4.44 22.73
CA ALA A 3 -14.07 -4.08 21.48
C ALA A 3 -12.57 -3.70 21.63
N GLN A 4 -12.18 -3.13 22.77
CA GLN A 4 -10.78 -2.75 23.05
C GLN A 4 -9.90 -3.98 23.35
N PHE A 5 -10.44 -5.00 24.01
CA PHE A 5 -9.68 -6.24 24.25
C PHE A 5 -9.39 -7.00 22.95
N GLY A 6 -10.35 -7.06 22.01
CA GLY A 6 -10.14 -7.68 20.70
C GLY A 6 -9.02 -7.00 19.89
N THR A 7 -8.89 -5.68 19.98
CA THR A 7 -7.84 -4.91 19.29
C THR A 7 -6.45 -5.16 19.90
N ALA A 8 -6.33 -5.14 21.24
CA ALA A 8 -5.05 -5.41 21.92
C ALA A 8 -4.53 -6.83 21.64
N GLN A 9 -5.42 -7.82 21.68
CA GLN A 9 -5.07 -9.20 21.38
C GLN A 9 -4.60 -9.38 19.93
N LYS A 10 -5.24 -8.72 18.95
CA LYS A 10 -4.83 -8.73 17.55
C LYS A 10 -3.42 -8.12 17.36
N VAL A 11 -3.14 -7.02 18.04
CA VAL A 11 -1.81 -6.37 17.99
C VAL A 11 -0.74 -7.30 18.57
N VAL A 12 -0.97 -7.91 19.73
CA VAL A 12 -0.05 -8.88 20.33
C VAL A 12 0.18 -10.07 19.39
N GLN A 13 -0.88 -10.60 18.80
CA GLN A 13 -0.80 -11.71 17.84
C GLN A 13 0.01 -11.31 16.61
N TYR A 14 -0.24 -10.12 16.04
CA TYR A 14 0.54 -9.57 14.92
C TYR A 14 2.03 -9.51 15.25
N VAL A 15 2.40 -8.87 16.39
CA VAL A 15 3.80 -8.75 16.82
C VAL A 15 4.47 -10.12 16.99
N TRP A 16 3.75 -11.07 17.58
CA TRP A 16 4.28 -12.41 17.87
C TRP A 16 4.48 -13.25 16.62
N GLN A 17 3.53 -13.19 15.69
CA GLN A 17 3.54 -14.03 14.47
C GLN A 17 4.36 -13.42 13.34
N HIS A 18 4.65 -12.11 13.39
CA HIS A 18 5.28 -11.41 12.30
C HIS A 18 6.70 -11.93 12.01
N PRO A 19 7.03 -12.29 10.74
CA PRO A 19 8.33 -12.87 10.38
C PRO A 19 9.52 -11.98 10.74
N ALA A 20 9.40 -10.64 10.59
CA ALA A 20 10.45 -9.69 10.96
C ALA A 20 10.84 -9.72 12.45
N ASN A 21 9.96 -10.25 13.31
CA ASN A 21 10.22 -10.40 14.75
C ASN A 21 10.76 -11.80 15.12
N SER A 22 10.98 -12.68 14.15
CA SER A 22 11.54 -14.00 14.36
C SER A 22 12.89 -13.89 15.08
N GLY A 23 13.06 -14.62 16.19
CA GLY A 23 14.27 -14.56 17.03
C GLY A 23 14.34 -13.41 18.05
N GLN A 24 13.45 -12.41 17.99
CA GLN A 24 13.44 -11.29 18.94
C GLN A 24 12.02 -10.89 19.43
N ARG A 25 11.09 -11.85 19.45
CA ARG A 25 9.67 -11.63 19.82
C ARG A 25 9.48 -10.91 21.16
N GLY A 26 10.26 -11.27 22.18
CA GLY A 26 10.22 -10.60 23.49
C GLY A 26 10.59 -9.12 23.42
N ARG A 27 11.63 -8.76 22.66
CA ARG A 27 12.01 -7.36 22.45
C ARG A 27 10.94 -6.60 21.67
N ALA A 28 10.33 -7.23 20.67
CA ALA A 28 9.24 -6.63 19.90
C ALA A 28 8.00 -6.33 20.76
N LEU A 29 7.62 -7.27 21.65
CA LEU A 29 6.55 -7.05 22.62
C LEU A 29 6.86 -5.94 23.62
N LEU A 30 8.10 -5.88 24.15
CA LEU A 30 8.53 -4.80 25.04
C LEU A 30 8.50 -3.44 24.33
N ARG A 31 8.97 -3.35 23.09
CA ARG A 31 8.90 -2.14 22.26
C ARG A 31 7.45 -1.70 22.06
N MET A 32 6.56 -2.64 21.71
CA MET A 32 5.12 -2.39 21.59
C MET A 32 4.52 -1.85 22.89
N ALA A 33 4.77 -2.53 24.02
CA ALA A 33 4.22 -2.14 25.31
C ALA A 33 4.74 -0.75 25.75
N HIS A 34 6.03 -0.49 25.59
CA HIS A 34 6.64 0.81 25.87
C HIS A 34 6.00 1.93 25.04
N TYR A 35 5.87 1.72 23.73
CA TYR A 35 5.22 2.70 22.85
C TYR A 35 3.76 2.94 23.23
N GLN A 36 3.00 1.87 23.43
CA GLN A 36 1.60 1.95 23.83
C GLN A 36 1.39 2.73 25.13
N ALA A 37 2.29 2.53 26.11
CA ALA A 37 2.25 3.25 27.38
C ALA A 37 2.66 4.74 27.22
N THR A 38 3.78 4.99 26.55
CA THR A 38 4.32 6.35 26.40
C THR A 38 3.43 7.23 25.51
N ALA A 39 2.92 6.69 24.40
CA ALA A 39 2.05 7.45 23.50
C ALA A 39 0.70 7.82 24.16
N ARG A 40 0.13 6.92 25.00
CA ARG A 40 -1.08 7.25 25.78
C ARG A 40 -0.81 8.27 26.89
N LEU A 41 0.33 8.12 27.60
CA LEU A 41 0.68 9.01 28.70
C LEU A 41 1.05 10.41 28.22
N LEU A 42 1.87 10.48 27.18
CA LEU A 42 2.42 11.75 26.68
C LEU A 42 1.57 12.38 25.56
N ARG A 43 0.57 11.67 25.03
CA ARG A 43 -0.25 12.10 23.89
C ARG A 43 0.58 12.61 22.71
N ARG A 44 1.72 11.93 22.44
CA ARG A 44 2.65 12.30 21.38
C ARG A 44 2.73 11.18 20.34
N ARG A 45 2.87 11.60 19.09
CA ARG A 45 3.23 10.67 18.00
C ARG A 45 4.64 10.12 18.27
N GLY A 46 4.85 8.87 17.92
CA GLY A 46 6.16 8.25 17.96
C GLY A 46 6.90 8.45 16.64
N LEU A 47 8.17 8.10 16.64
CA LEU A 47 8.99 7.96 15.44
C LEU A 47 9.45 6.51 15.34
N ALA A 48 9.21 5.86 14.20
CA ALA A 48 9.67 4.50 13.95
C ALA A 48 10.62 4.46 12.76
N ARG A 49 11.63 3.60 12.85
CA ARG A 49 12.49 3.30 11.71
C ARG A 49 11.73 2.41 10.74
N LEU A 50 11.70 2.76 9.45
CA LEU A 50 11.03 2.00 8.40
C LEU A 50 12.02 1.15 7.59
N GLY A 51 13.06 1.76 7.08
CA GLY A 51 14.10 1.14 6.27
C GLY A 51 15.48 1.20 6.93
N GLU A 52 16.52 1.26 6.14
CA GLU A 52 17.91 1.40 6.64
C GLU A 52 18.18 2.81 7.15
N ARG A 53 17.66 3.82 6.47
CA ARG A 53 17.86 5.25 6.75
C ARG A 53 16.56 5.97 7.06
N SER A 54 15.43 5.48 6.51
CA SER A 54 14.13 6.14 6.60
C SER A 54 13.41 5.93 7.92
N HIS A 55 12.59 6.90 8.25
CA HIS A 55 11.74 6.94 9.43
C HIS A 55 10.33 7.37 9.07
N ILE A 56 9.37 7.04 9.93
CA ILE A 56 7.97 7.42 9.75
C ILE A 56 7.37 7.82 11.11
N PHE A 57 6.55 8.86 11.12
CA PHE A 57 5.74 9.18 12.29
C PHE A 57 4.66 8.12 12.50
N VAL A 58 4.50 7.65 13.73
CA VAL A 58 3.53 6.64 14.12
C VAL A 58 2.55 7.19 15.12
N ASP A 59 1.28 6.83 14.97
CA ASP A 59 0.19 7.25 15.81
C ASP A 59 -0.60 6.03 16.30
N LEU A 60 -1.00 6.03 17.59
CA LEU A 60 -1.77 4.94 18.19
C LEU A 60 -3.15 4.74 17.54
N HIS A 61 -3.70 5.81 17.00
CA HIS A 61 -5.04 5.81 16.40
C HIS A 61 -5.03 5.43 14.93
N ARG A 62 -3.83 5.28 14.32
CA ARG A 62 -3.64 4.93 12.90
C ARG A 62 -2.91 3.61 12.77
N TRP A 63 -3.66 2.57 12.42
CA TRP A 63 -3.11 1.21 12.31
C TRP A 63 -2.01 1.10 11.25
N GLY A 64 -2.22 1.69 10.07
CA GLY A 64 -1.24 1.69 8.97
C GLY A 64 0.13 2.21 9.39
N ALA A 65 0.17 3.33 10.13
CA ALA A 65 1.41 3.89 10.68
C ALA A 65 2.00 3.04 11.81
N SER A 66 1.14 2.52 12.71
CA SER A 66 1.59 1.78 13.90
C SER A 66 2.22 0.43 13.57
N LYS A 67 1.84 -0.22 12.48
CA LYS A 67 2.43 -1.49 12.01
C LYS A 67 3.96 -1.41 11.94
N VAL A 68 4.52 -0.28 11.47
CA VAL A 68 5.97 -0.08 11.30
C VAL A 68 6.72 -0.22 12.63
N LEU A 69 6.13 0.25 13.72
CA LEU A 69 6.74 0.12 15.04
C LEU A 69 6.69 -1.33 15.56
N TYR A 70 5.65 -2.04 15.20
CA TYR A 70 5.43 -3.40 15.68
C TYR A 70 6.27 -4.44 14.92
N ALA A 71 6.52 -4.17 13.63
CA ALA A 71 7.39 -4.97 12.78
C ALA A 71 8.07 -4.08 11.73
N THR A 72 9.34 -4.32 11.45
CA THR A 72 10.11 -3.53 10.48
C THR A 72 10.86 -4.46 9.53
N PRO A 73 10.53 -4.46 8.26
CA PRO A 73 9.40 -3.77 7.64
C PRO A 73 8.04 -4.41 8.00
N PRO A 74 6.92 -3.65 7.94
CA PRO A 74 5.60 -4.13 8.40
C PRO A 74 4.97 -5.19 7.50
N ASP A 75 5.20 -5.14 6.20
CA ASP A 75 4.71 -6.10 5.21
C ASP A 75 5.94 -6.77 4.58
N LEU A 76 6.61 -7.65 5.38
CA LEU A 76 7.96 -8.13 5.09
C LEU A 76 8.11 -8.79 3.72
N PRO A 77 7.29 -9.77 3.31
CA PRO A 77 7.43 -10.42 2.01
C PRO A 77 7.28 -9.45 0.84
N GLU A 78 6.26 -8.59 0.89
CA GLU A 78 5.92 -7.60 -0.12
C GLU A 78 7.03 -6.54 -0.25
N MET A 79 7.48 -6.01 0.87
CA MET A 79 8.54 -5.00 0.91
C MET A 79 9.91 -5.57 0.50
N LEU A 80 10.16 -6.86 0.74
CA LEU A 80 11.35 -7.54 0.21
C LEU A 80 11.24 -7.78 -1.30
N ALA A 81 10.04 -8.04 -1.84
CA ALA A 81 9.83 -8.10 -3.28
C ALA A 81 10.16 -6.75 -3.92
N TRP A 82 9.62 -5.65 -3.39
CA TRP A 82 9.95 -4.31 -3.87
C TRP A 82 11.45 -3.98 -3.79
N ARG A 83 12.14 -4.40 -2.74
CA ARG A 83 13.61 -4.22 -2.63
C ARG A 83 14.38 -4.92 -3.76
N ARG A 84 13.84 -6.01 -4.30
CA ARG A 84 14.44 -6.73 -5.42
C ARG A 84 14.18 -6.04 -6.75
N GLU A 85 12.93 -5.59 -6.94
CA GLU A 85 12.45 -5.07 -8.22
C GLU A 85 12.81 -3.59 -8.44
N LEU A 86 12.93 -2.78 -7.36
CA LEU A 86 13.28 -1.36 -7.44
C LEU A 86 14.78 -1.07 -7.22
N ARG A 87 15.65 -2.10 -7.22
CA ARG A 87 17.09 -1.90 -6.97
C ARG A 87 17.78 -0.99 -7.97
N ASP A 88 17.25 -0.88 -9.19
CA ASP A 88 17.77 -0.05 -10.28
C ASP A 88 17.02 1.31 -10.37
N GLY A 89 16.18 1.61 -9.38
CA GLY A 89 15.34 2.81 -9.35
C GLY A 89 14.16 2.74 -10.30
N GLY A 90 13.83 3.87 -10.94
CA GLY A 90 12.70 4.00 -11.84
C GLY A 90 11.50 4.68 -11.20
N LEU A 91 10.40 4.81 -11.95
CA LEU A 91 9.17 5.41 -11.44
C LEU A 91 8.35 4.40 -10.66
N PHE A 92 8.01 4.75 -9.42
CA PHE A 92 7.07 4.02 -8.57
C PHE A 92 5.80 4.86 -8.36
N VAL A 93 4.62 4.25 -8.54
CA VAL A 93 3.33 4.88 -8.29
C VAL A 93 2.67 4.23 -7.08
N ASP A 94 2.42 5.00 -6.03
CA ASP A 94 1.77 4.56 -4.79
C ASP A 94 0.34 5.09 -4.74
N VAL A 95 -0.63 4.24 -5.10
CA VAL A 95 -2.05 4.59 -5.16
C VAL A 95 -2.74 4.16 -3.87
N GLY A 96 -3.23 5.13 -3.10
CA GLY A 96 -3.66 4.93 -1.72
C GLY A 96 -2.46 4.93 -0.78
N ALA A 97 -1.60 5.95 -0.91
CA ALA A 97 -0.33 6.03 -0.18
C ALA A 97 -0.48 6.09 1.34
N ASN A 98 -1.66 6.45 1.83
CA ASN A 98 -1.93 6.63 3.25
C ASN A 98 -0.88 7.57 3.88
N VAL A 99 -0.26 7.20 4.98
CA VAL A 99 0.81 7.99 5.62
C VAL A 99 2.18 7.84 4.96
N GLY A 100 2.30 7.10 3.85
CA GLY A 100 3.50 7.01 3.02
C GLY A 100 4.45 5.85 3.33
N THR A 101 3.97 4.77 3.92
CA THR A 101 4.82 3.61 4.25
C THR A 101 5.53 3.05 3.01
N TYR A 102 4.81 2.79 1.93
CA TYR A 102 5.39 2.31 0.67
C TYR A 102 6.08 3.42 -0.12
N THR A 103 5.52 4.62 -0.11
CA THR A 103 6.13 5.83 -0.68
C THR A 103 7.57 6.03 -0.20
N ILE A 104 7.77 6.07 1.12
CA ILE A 104 9.09 6.27 1.74
C ILE A 104 10.00 5.08 1.52
N TRP A 105 9.46 3.84 1.55
CA TRP A 105 10.22 2.64 1.25
C TRP A 105 10.76 2.63 -0.18
N ALA A 106 9.92 2.92 -1.18
CA ALA A 106 10.33 2.97 -2.58
C ALA A 106 11.36 4.09 -2.84
N ALA A 107 11.13 5.26 -2.25
CA ALA A 107 12.07 6.39 -2.37
C ALA A 107 13.44 6.09 -1.74
N GLU A 108 13.49 5.38 -0.61
CA GLU A 108 14.75 4.91 -0.02
C GLU A 108 15.50 3.94 -0.93
N LEU A 109 14.79 3.15 -1.71
CA LEU A 109 15.36 2.22 -2.70
C LEU A 109 15.87 2.92 -3.97
N GLY A 110 15.66 4.24 -4.08
CA GLY A 110 16.14 5.06 -5.21
C GLY A 110 15.10 5.31 -6.30
N ALA A 111 13.84 4.95 -6.09
CA ALA A 111 12.77 5.24 -7.03
C ALA A 111 12.38 6.73 -7.01
N GLU A 112 12.03 7.28 -8.18
CA GLU A 112 11.17 8.46 -8.28
C GLU A 112 9.75 8.03 -7.89
N VAL A 113 9.07 8.76 -7.01
CA VAL A 113 7.76 8.34 -6.51
C VAL A 113 6.68 9.37 -6.83
N ILE A 114 5.55 8.88 -7.35
CA ILE A 114 4.28 9.60 -7.37
C ILE A 114 3.36 8.91 -6.36
N ALA A 115 2.90 9.65 -5.33
CA ALA A 115 2.08 9.14 -4.25
C ALA A 115 0.71 9.82 -4.24
N LEU A 116 -0.38 9.04 -4.26
CA LEU A 116 -1.75 9.55 -4.25
C LEU A 116 -2.43 9.19 -2.93
N GLU A 117 -3.00 10.19 -2.28
CA GLU A 117 -3.83 10.02 -1.08
C GLU A 117 -4.98 11.04 -1.13
N PRO A 118 -6.27 10.61 -1.15
CA PRO A 118 -7.39 11.53 -1.29
C PRO A 118 -7.75 12.27 0.00
N ALA A 119 -7.58 11.64 1.18
CA ALA A 119 -8.02 12.18 2.45
C ALA A 119 -7.05 13.28 2.95
N ALA A 120 -7.53 14.52 3.07
CA ALA A 120 -6.70 15.68 3.39
C ALA A 120 -5.88 15.52 4.68
N ASP A 121 -6.47 14.97 5.75
CA ASP A 121 -5.77 14.75 7.02
C ASP A 121 -4.66 13.71 6.89
N THR A 122 -4.89 12.66 6.11
CA THR A 122 -3.91 11.60 5.85
C THR A 122 -2.85 12.09 4.88
N PHE A 123 -3.24 12.87 3.86
CA PHE A 123 -2.32 13.51 2.92
C PHE A 123 -1.33 14.46 3.64
N GLY A 124 -1.80 15.25 4.61
CA GLY A 124 -0.91 16.07 5.43
C GLY A 124 0.14 15.24 6.19
N LEU A 125 -0.22 14.05 6.68
CA LEU A 125 0.74 13.14 7.32
C LEU A 125 1.71 12.50 6.32
N LEU A 126 1.26 12.22 5.11
CA LEU A 126 2.12 11.78 4.00
C LEU A 126 3.19 12.85 3.71
N GLU A 127 2.78 14.11 3.56
CA GLU A 127 3.71 15.22 3.33
C GLU A 127 4.72 15.40 4.47
N GLU A 128 4.27 15.28 5.74
CA GLU A 128 5.16 15.32 6.90
C GLU A 128 6.20 14.19 6.85
N ASN A 129 5.82 12.98 6.47
CA ASN A 129 6.73 11.85 6.37
C ASN A 129 7.71 11.99 5.19
N ILE A 130 7.27 12.55 4.07
CA ILE A 130 8.15 12.90 2.94
C ILE A 130 9.19 13.93 3.40
N ALA A 131 8.75 15.01 4.04
CA ALA A 131 9.62 16.06 4.54
C ALA A 131 10.64 15.55 5.58
N LEU A 132 10.20 14.65 6.48
CA LEU A 132 11.07 14.02 7.49
C LEU A 132 12.27 13.31 6.87
N ASN A 133 12.10 12.68 5.70
CA ASN A 133 13.13 11.88 5.05
C ASN A 133 13.87 12.63 3.95
N GLY A 134 13.35 13.74 3.45
CA GLY A 134 13.96 14.56 2.42
C GLY A 134 14.05 13.90 1.04
N TYR A 135 13.23 12.88 0.77
CA TYR A 135 13.18 12.22 -0.54
C TYR A 135 12.40 13.03 -1.58
N GLN A 136 12.76 12.85 -2.85
CA GLN A 136 12.05 13.46 -3.97
C GLN A 136 10.79 12.62 -4.28
N VAL A 137 9.63 13.12 -3.84
CA VAL A 137 8.32 12.48 -4.03
C VAL A 137 7.35 13.53 -4.55
N THR A 138 6.61 13.19 -5.58
CA THR A 138 5.46 13.97 -6.05
C THR A 138 4.21 13.48 -5.33
N ALA A 139 3.81 14.16 -4.26
CA ALA A 139 2.57 13.86 -3.55
C ALA A 139 1.39 14.57 -4.24
N VAL A 140 0.30 13.83 -4.46
CA VAL A 140 -0.91 14.29 -5.14
C VAL A 140 -2.12 14.02 -4.26
N GLN A 141 -2.78 15.06 -3.80
CA GLN A 141 -4.04 14.92 -3.08
C GLN A 141 -5.18 14.63 -4.07
N ALA A 142 -5.39 13.35 -4.37
CA ALA A 142 -6.41 12.87 -5.29
C ALA A 142 -6.69 11.38 -5.05
N ALA A 143 -7.88 10.94 -5.43
CA ALA A 143 -8.18 9.54 -5.66
C ALA A 143 -7.79 9.14 -7.10
N ALA A 144 -7.46 7.87 -7.32
CA ALA A 144 -7.31 7.32 -8.65
C ALA A 144 -8.55 6.52 -9.06
N GLY A 145 -8.92 6.57 -10.32
CA GLY A 145 -10.06 5.85 -10.89
C GLY A 145 -10.01 5.76 -12.40
N ASP A 146 -11.11 5.40 -13.02
CA ASP A 146 -11.22 5.13 -14.46
C ASP A 146 -11.35 6.38 -15.34
N HIS A 147 -11.59 7.56 -14.76
CA HIS A 147 -11.68 8.84 -15.45
C HIS A 147 -11.13 10.00 -14.60
N CYS A 148 -10.87 11.14 -15.23
CA CYS A 148 -10.51 12.37 -14.53
C CYS A 148 -11.77 13.19 -14.22
N GLY A 149 -11.84 13.74 -12.98
CA GLY A 149 -12.99 14.51 -12.54
C GLY A 149 -12.97 14.76 -11.04
N THR A 150 -14.13 14.62 -10.41
CA THR A 150 -14.29 14.63 -8.96
C THR A 150 -15.04 13.38 -8.51
N ALA A 151 -14.70 12.90 -7.34
CA ALA A 151 -15.38 11.79 -6.68
C ALA A 151 -15.69 12.16 -5.23
N ARG A 152 -16.63 11.44 -4.63
CA ARG A 152 -16.93 11.56 -3.21
C ARG A 152 -16.47 10.33 -2.48
N PHE A 153 -16.09 10.47 -1.23
CA PHE A 153 -15.69 9.34 -0.41
C PHE A 153 -16.17 9.46 1.03
N SER A 154 -16.21 8.34 1.73
CA SER A 154 -16.48 8.28 3.16
C SER A 154 -15.39 9.03 3.93
N ALA A 155 -15.71 9.57 5.10
CA ALA A 155 -14.75 10.25 5.95
C ALA A 155 -14.77 9.65 7.36
N GLY A 156 -13.61 9.69 8.03
CA GLY A 156 -13.50 9.33 9.45
C GLY A 156 -13.23 7.85 9.74
N LEU A 157 -12.97 7.05 8.74
CA LEU A 157 -12.56 5.66 8.87
C LEU A 157 -11.06 5.56 8.56
N ASP A 158 -10.16 5.72 9.48
CA ASP A 158 -8.69 5.61 9.36
C ASP A 158 -8.23 4.99 8.00
N ALA A 159 -7.80 3.73 7.97
CA ALA A 159 -7.41 3.04 6.74
C ALA A 159 -8.60 2.45 5.92
N GLY A 160 -9.83 2.70 6.30
CA GLY A 160 -11.03 2.16 5.65
C GLY A 160 -11.87 3.23 4.92
N ASN A 161 -11.28 4.36 4.53
CA ASN A 161 -11.98 5.34 3.68
C ASN A 161 -12.05 4.81 2.25
N PHE A 162 -13.27 4.71 1.71
CA PHE A 162 -13.53 4.24 0.35
C PHE A 162 -14.34 5.27 -0.44
N LEU A 163 -14.27 5.19 -1.77
CA LEU A 163 -15.12 6.00 -2.65
C LEU A 163 -16.59 5.67 -2.37
N ASP A 164 -17.40 6.70 -2.17
CA ASP A 164 -18.81 6.61 -1.84
C ASP A 164 -19.54 7.75 -2.53
N HIS A 165 -20.50 7.43 -3.41
CA HIS A 165 -21.27 8.43 -4.15
C HIS A 165 -22.01 9.42 -3.25
N ASP A 166 -22.40 8.99 -2.04
CA ASP A 166 -23.06 9.80 -1.03
C ASP A 166 -22.11 10.30 0.05
N GLY A 167 -20.80 10.06 -0.11
CA GLY A 167 -19.76 10.44 0.84
C GLY A 167 -19.73 11.95 1.10
N PRO A 168 -19.40 12.38 2.33
CA PRO A 168 -19.42 13.79 2.72
C PRO A 168 -18.25 14.59 2.13
N VAL A 169 -17.20 13.96 1.67
CA VAL A 169 -15.98 14.62 1.20
C VAL A 169 -15.82 14.47 -0.30
N GLU A 170 -15.70 15.61 -0.99
CA GLU A 170 -15.35 15.65 -2.41
C GLU A 170 -13.84 15.67 -2.57
N THR A 171 -13.32 14.87 -3.49
CA THR A 171 -11.91 14.82 -3.85
C THR A 171 -11.72 14.83 -5.36
N ARG A 172 -10.55 15.28 -5.77
CA ARG A 172 -10.11 15.17 -7.17
C ARG A 172 -9.96 13.71 -7.55
N LEU A 173 -10.44 13.32 -8.73
CA LEU A 173 -10.26 12.02 -9.34
C LEU A 173 -9.32 12.13 -10.55
N VAL A 174 -8.34 11.26 -10.65
CA VAL A 174 -7.37 11.22 -11.73
C VAL A 174 -7.19 9.79 -12.24
N THR A 175 -6.71 9.63 -13.47
CA THR A 175 -6.31 8.32 -13.98
C THR A 175 -4.79 8.12 -13.84
N VAL A 176 -4.37 6.87 -13.69
CA VAL A 176 -2.93 6.54 -13.71
C VAL A 176 -2.29 7.01 -15.03
N ASP A 177 -2.96 6.76 -16.15
CA ASP A 177 -2.48 7.20 -17.47
C ASP A 177 -2.23 8.71 -17.56
N SER A 178 -3.08 9.53 -16.91
CA SER A 178 -2.90 10.99 -16.89
C SER A 178 -1.70 11.44 -16.06
N LEU A 179 -1.32 10.65 -15.04
CA LEU A 179 -0.20 10.95 -14.14
C LEU A 179 1.15 10.53 -14.73
N VAL A 180 1.18 9.33 -15.30
CA VAL A 180 2.44 8.77 -15.78
C VAL A 180 2.78 9.21 -17.22
N GLY A 181 1.78 9.61 -18.02
CA GLY A 181 1.96 9.95 -19.42
C GLY A 181 2.53 8.76 -20.20
N ASP A 182 3.63 8.98 -20.93
CA ASP A 182 4.31 7.93 -21.70
C ASP A 182 5.51 7.31 -20.96
N ARG A 183 5.71 7.65 -19.68
CA ARG A 183 6.84 7.17 -18.89
C ARG A 183 6.69 5.69 -18.57
N PRO A 184 7.79 4.90 -18.59
CA PRO A 184 7.80 3.58 -18.03
C PRO A 184 7.65 3.65 -16.51
N VAL A 185 6.87 2.75 -15.95
CA VAL A 185 6.61 2.62 -14.50
C VAL A 185 7.26 1.32 -14.02
N ALA A 186 8.31 1.43 -13.21
CA ALA A 186 8.99 0.27 -12.66
C ALA A 186 8.08 -0.52 -11.73
N GLY A 187 7.23 0.18 -10.96
CA GLY A 187 6.28 -0.45 -10.07
C GLY A 187 5.08 0.42 -9.71
N MET A 188 3.97 -0.22 -9.43
CA MET A 188 2.74 0.41 -8.95
C MET A 188 2.14 -0.39 -7.81
N LYS A 189 1.86 0.26 -6.68
CA LYS A 189 1.04 -0.32 -5.61
C LYS A 189 -0.35 0.27 -5.67
N ILE A 190 -1.36 -0.56 -5.54
CA ILE A 190 -2.78 -0.17 -5.48
C ILE A 190 -3.38 -0.74 -4.19
N ASP A 191 -3.82 0.17 -3.31
CA ASP A 191 -4.42 -0.14 -2.02
C ASP A 191 -5.50 0.92 -1.72
N VAL A 192 -6.67 0.73 -2.31
CA VAL A 192 -7.76 1.72 -2.36
C VAL A 192 -9.09 1.17 -1.85
N GLU A 193 -9.02 0.15 -1.02
CA GLU A 193 -10.16 -0.41 -0.26
C GLU A 193 -11.37 -0.76 -1.14
N GLY A 194 -11.10 -1.43 -2.28
CA GLY A 194 -12.13 -2.01 -3.15
C GLY A 194 -12.29 -1.34 -4.52
N PHE A 195 -11.61 -0.24 -4.80
CA PHE A 195 -11.65 0.45 -6.11
C PHE A 195 -10.47 0.12 -7.03
N GLU A 196 -9.75 -0.97 -6.76
CA GLU A 196 -8.58 -1.39 -7.53
C GLU A 196 -8.91 -1.62 -9.00
N LEU A 197 -10.12 -2.13 -9.32
CA LEU A 197 -10.56 -2.33 -10.69
C LEU A 197 -10.67 -1.02 -11.48
N ASP A 198 -11.19 0.04 -10.86
CA ASP A 198 -11.34 1.34 -11.50
C ASP A 198 -9.98 2.04 -11.68
N VAL A 199 -9.07 1.87 -10.72
CA VAL A 199 -7.67 2.33 -10.87
C VAL A 199 -7.00 1.65 -12.06
N LEU A 200 -7.15 0.32 -12.21
CA LEU A 200 -6.61 -0.43 -13.34
C LEU A 200 -7.24 -0.02 -14.69
N ARG A 201 -8.53 0.28 -14.72
CA ARG A 201 -9.18 0.85 -15.90
C ARG A 201 -8.61 2.21 -16.29
N GLY A 202 -8.27 3.02 -15.28
CA GLY A 202 -7.57 4.30 -15.49
C GLY A 202 -6.09 4.18 -15.87
N ALA A 203 -5.54 2.96 -15.87
CA ALA A 203 -4.21 2.63 -16.34
C ALA A 203 -4.22 1.87 -17.68
N ALA A 204 -5.36 1.86 -18.39
CA ALA A 204 -5.60 0.98 -19.55
C ALA A 204 -4.52 1.11 -20.64
N ARG A 205 -4.07 2.34 -20.96
CA ARG A 205 -3.03 2.57 -21.95
C ARG A 205 -1.66 2.05 -21.48
N ALA A 206 -1.29 2.35 -20.24
CA ALA A 206 -0.02 1.90 -19.68
C ALA A 206 0.02 0.37 -19.53
N LEU A 207 -1.11 -0.28 -19.23
CA LEU A 207 -1.24 -1.73 -19.19
C LEU A 207 -1.13 -2.35 -20.58
N ALA A 208 -1.86 -1.83 -21.58
CA ALA A 208 -1.85 -2.34 -22.95
C ALA A 208 -0.46 -2.23 -23.61
N GLU A 209 0.30 -1.21 -23.25
CA GLU A 209 1.66 -0.98 -23.73
C GLU A 209 2.76 -1.64 -22.86
N HIS A 210 2.35 -2.47 -21.86
CA HIS A 210 3.24 -3.12 -20.89
C HIS A 210 4.26 -2.17 -20.24
N ARG A 211 3.87 -0.90 -20.04
CA ARG A 211 4.73 0.12 -19.44
C ARG A 211 4.82 0.02 -17.91
N ILE A 212 3.96 -0.78 -17.29
CA ILE A 212 4.01 -1.04 -15.85
C ILE A 212 4.65 -2.40 -15.61
N GLY A 213 5.89 -2.40 -15.10
CA GLY A 213 6.68 -3.61 -14.94
C GLY A 213 6.21 -4.52 -13.81
N LEU A 214 5.70 -3.95 -12.72
CA LEU A 214 5.20 -4.70 -11.56
C LEU A 214 4.05 -3.98 -10.89
N ILE A 215 2.97 -4.69 -10.58
CA ILE A 215 1.80 -4.15 -9.87
C ILE A 215 1.58 -4.97 -8.60
N GLN A 216 1.50 -4.30 -7.44
CA GLN A 216 1.02 -4.90 -6.19
C GLN A 216 -0.42 -4.49 -5.95
N LEU A 217 -1.27 -5.45 -5.62
CA LEU A 217 -2.70 -5.26 -5.36
C LEU A 217 -3.08 -5.86 -4.01
N GLU A 218 -3.86 -5.10 -3.26
CA GLU A 218 -4.49 -5.64 -2.07
C GLU A 218 -5.46 -6.77 -2.44
N TRP A 219 -5.30 -7.96 -1.79
CA TRP A 219 -6.10 -9.16 -2.08
C TRP A 219 -6.73 -9.75 -0.83
N ASN A 220 -7.10 -8.88 0.11
CA ASN A 220 -7.61 -9.30 1.40
C ASN A 220 -9.13 -9.55 1.38
N TYR A 221 -9.60 -10.22 2.43
CA TYR A 221 -11.03 -10.52 2.60
C TYR A 221 -11.84 -9.32 3.09
N ALA A 222 -11.18 -8.30 3.66
CA ALA A 222 -11.85 -7.13 4.22
C ALA A 222 -12.53 -6.29 3.13
N SER A 223 -11.85 -6.08 2.00
CA SER A 223 -12.41 -5.36 0.85
C SER A 223 -13.62 -6.08 0.26
N LEU A 224 -13.62 -7.44 0.19
CA LEU A 224 -14.78 -8.21 -0.22
C LEU A 224 -15.97 -8.00 0.73
N LEU A 225 -15.73 -8.00 2.04
CA LEU A 225 -16.78 -7.80 3.04
C LEU A 225 -17.28 -6.35 3.09
N ALA A 226 -16.41 -5.39 2.85
CA ALA A 226 -16.75 -3.96 2.92
C ALA A 226 -17.58 -3.50 1.72
N VAL A 227 -17.21 -3.92 0.50
CA VAL A 227 -17.83 -3.43 -0.75
C VAL A 227 -18.42 -4.52 -1.62
N GLY A 228 -18.35 -5.80 -1.19
CA GLY A 228 -18.96 -6.95 -1.90
C GLY A 228 -18.30 -7.27 -3.23
N LEU A 229 -17.11 -6.76 -3.51
CA LEU A 229 -16.45 -6.90 -4.81
C LEU A 229 -15.58 -8.16 -4.87
N ASP A 230 -15.92 -9.04 -5.82
CA ASP A 230 -15.09 -10.18 -6.19
C ASP A 230 -13.79 -9.71 -6.88
N ARG A 231 -12.68 -10.38 -6.60
CA ARG A 231 -11.37 -10.11 -7.21
C ARG A 231 -11.21 -10.70 -8.62
N ARG A 232 -12.12 -11.57 -9.07
CA ARG A 232 -12.10 -12.16 -10.42
C ARG A 232 -12.06 -11.13 -11.55
N PRO A 233 -12.87 -10.04 -11.54
CA PRO A 233 -12.79 -9.03 -12.59
C PRO A 233 -11.43 -8.36 -12.70
N ILE A 234 -10.70 -8.22 -11.58
CA ILE A 234 -9.32 -7.69 -11.57
C ILE A 234 -8.37 -8.68 -12.24
N ALA A 235 -8.47 -9.98 -11.88
CA ALA A 235 -7.64 -11.02 -12.47
C ALA A 235 -7.89 -11.16 -13.98
N GLU A 236 -9.16 -11.12 -14.39
CA GLU A 236 -9.58 -11.19 -15.82
C GLU A 236 -9.09 -9.97 -16.61
N LEU A 237 -9.19 -8.76 -16.04
CA LEU A 237 -8.68 -7.55 -16.68
C LEU A 237 -7.17 -7.63 -16.90
N LEU A 238 -6.42 -8.00 -15.85
CA LEU A 238 -4.96 -8.14 -15.91
C LEU A 238 -4.53 -9.22 -16.90
N ALA A 239 -5.20 -10.38 -16.88
CA ALA A 239 -4.94 -11.45 -17.86
C ALA A 239 -5.24 -10.98 -19.30
N GLY A 240 -6.29 -10.18 -19.52
CA GLY A 240 -6.62 -9.58 -20.80
C GLY A 240 -5.53 -8.65 -21.36
N TYR A 241 -4.72 -8.04 -20.48
CA TYR A 241 -3.54 -7.24 -20.83
C TYR A 241 -2.24 -8.07 -20.81
N GLY A 242 -2.30 -9.40 -20.65
CA GLY A 242 -1.11 -10.26 -20.65
C GLY A 242 -0.31 -10.21 -19.35
N TYR A 243 -0.92 -9.85 -18.21
CA TYR A 243 -0.30 -9.91 -16.89
C TYR A 243 -0.63 -11.22 -16.19
N ARG A 244 0.38 -11.82 -15.55
CA ARG A 244 0.23 -13.01 -14.69
C ARG A 244 0.36 -12.63 -13.23
N LEU A 245 -0.33 -13.41 -12.36
CA LEU A 245 -0.37 -13.18 -10.93
C LEU A 245 0.70 -13.99 -10.20
N PHE A 246 1.28 -13.36 -9.18
CA PHE A 246 2.36 -13.91 -8.35
C PHE A 246 2.09 -13.59 -6.88
N ARG A 247 2.73 -14.36 -5.99
CA ARG A 247 2.86 -14.01 -4.57
C ARG A 247 4.31 -14.06 -4.12
N PRO A 248 4.71 -13.17 -3.20
CA PRO A 248 6.04 -13.25 -2.62
C PRO A 248 6.11 -14.42 -1.63
N ASP A 249 7.21 -15.16 -1.66
CA ASP A 249 7.59 -16.04 -0.57
C ASP A 249 8.17 -15.25 0.61
N ALA A 250 8.52 -15.92 1.71
CA ALA A 250 9.10 -15.27 2.89
C ALA A 250 10.40 -14.49 2.62
N SER A 251 11.06 -14.72 1.48
CA SER A 251 12.27 -14.00 1.04
C SER A 251 11.97 -12.86 0.07
N GLY A 252 10.69 -12.64 -0.29
CA GLY A 252 10.26 -11.67 -1.28
C GLY A 252 10.47 -12.12 -2.73
N ARG A 253 10.72 -13.41 -2.99
CA ARG A 253 10.78 -13.94 -4.35
C ARG A 253 9.35 -14.16 -4.85
N LEU A 254 9.02 -13.62 -6.01
CA LEU A 254 7.71 -13.76 -6.63
C LEU A 254 7.56 -15.17 -7.25
N THR A 255 6.50 -15.87 -6.87
CA THR A 255 6.13 -17.20 -7.38
C THR A 255 4.76 -17.15 -8.05
N PRO A 256 4.57 -17.75 -9.23
CA PRO A 256 3.30 -17.71 -9.95
C PRO A 256 2.16 -18.31 -9.12
N VAL A 257 1.00 -17.64 -9.14
CA VAL A 257 -0.24 -18.11 -8.50
C VAL A 257 -1.40 -17.91 -9.47
N PRO A 258 -1.79 -18.96 -10.23
CA PRO A 258 -2.84 -18.82 -11.26
C PRO A 258 -4.21 -18.43 -10.71
N ASP A 259 -4.55 -18.88 -9.50
CA ASP A 259 -5.80 -18.59 -8.81
C ASP A 259 -5.49 -18.25 -7.34
N PRO A 260 -5.16 -16.98 -7.05
CA PRO A 260 -4.87 -16.55 -5.70
C PRO A 260 -6.16 -16.47 -4.88
N GLY A 261 -6.32 -17.36 -3.90
CA GLY A 261 -7.34 -17.18 -2.87
C GLY A 261 -7.12 -15.87 -2.09
N TYR A 262 -8.15 -15.39 -1.38
CA TYR A 262 -8.03 -14.21 -0.52
C TYR A 262 -7.00 -14.41 0.59
N GLY A 263 -6.31 -13.34 0.96
CA GLY A 263 -5.32 -13.36 2.06
C GLY A 263 -4.23 -12.30 1.87
N ALA A 264 -3.03 -12.74 1.48
CA ALA A 264 -1.91 -11.85 1.20
C ALA A 264 -2.09 -11.15 -0.16
N ASP A 265 -1.44 -10.00 -0.30
CA ASP A 265 -1.39 -9.25 -1.55
C ASP A 265 -0.87 -10.09 -2.71
N VAL A 266 -1.29 -9.73 -3.90
CA VAL A 266 -0.80 -10.31 -5.14
C VAL A 266 0.02 -9.30 -5.94
N PHE A 267 0.94 -9.83 -6.73
CA PHE A 267 1.72 -9.07 -7.68
C PHE A 267 1.34 -9.50 -9.10
N ALA A 268 1.30 -8.53 -10.03
CA ALA A 268 1.06 -8.80 -11.44
C ALA A 268 2.27 -8.34 -12.26
N ILE A 269 2.74 -9.21 -13.16
CA ILE A 269 3.90 -8.99 -14.02
C ILE A 269 3.47 -9.23 -15.47
N PRO A 270 3.82 -8.33 -16.43
CA PRO A 270 3.53 -8.57 -17.84
C PRO A 270 4.33 -9.77 -18.35
N GLU A 271 3.69 -10.62 -19.17
CA GLU A 271 4.39 -11.70 -19.85
C GLU A 271 5.36 -11.12 -20.89
N PRO A 272 6.56 -11.70 -21.01
CA PRO A 272 7.44 -11.32 -22.11
C PRO A 272 6.76 -11.58 -23.46
N GLU A 273 6.87 -10.64 -24.41
CA GLU A 273 6.37 -10.84 -25.76
C GLU A 273 6.94 -12.13 -26.36
N GLY A 274 6.05 -13.04 -26.78
CA GLY A 274 6.45 -14.26 -27.48
C GLY A 274 6.41 -15.57 -26.67
N THR A 275 5.81 -15.60 -25.48
CA THR A 275 5.57 -16.88 -24.80
C THR A 275 4.25 -17.48 -25.34
N PRO A 276 4.27 -18.62 -26.05
CA PRO A 276 3.03 -19.26 -26.49
C PRO A 276 2.24 -19.75 -25.28
N SER A 277 0.93 -19.45 -25.28
CA SER A 277 -0.07 -19.87 -24.30
C SER A 277 -0.27 -21.39 -24.24
#